data_71196a0808927ce9987938196d21a6a2
#
_entry.id   71196a0808927ce9987938196d21a6a2
#
_cell.length_a   1.000
_cell.length_b   1.000
_cell.length_c   1.000
_cell.angle_alpha   90.00
_cell.angle_beta   90.00
_cell.angle_gamma   90.00
#
_symmetry.space_group_name_H-M   'P 1'
#
loop_
_entity.id
_entity.type
_entity.pdbx_description
1 polymer ?
#
loop_
_entity_poly.entity_id
_entity_poly.type
_entity_poly.pdbx_seq_one_letter_code
_entity_poly.pdbx_strand_id
1 'polypeptide(L)'
;MKKHYLFFVSVAYSYPILRPLQDEIRRRGDDVAWFIESDCPVLLAQDERWLQSVQEVMDYQPIAVFAPGNYIYDFFPGVKVSLFHGYPINKRGDEKDDHFSVRGWFDVYCTQGETSTLPFKELERKYGFFKVYETGWCKADTFVKERAHTPHNARPVVLYSSTFTKNITSAPHLFDTIKRLVREKNWDWIISFHPKFSDMEVLKKYKELAASCPNITSVSYTHLTLPTIAFV
;
A
#
# COMPACT_ATOMS: atom_id res chain seq x y z
N MET A 1 -20.63 21.17 13.52
CA MET A 1 -21.24 20.46 12.39
C MET A 1 -20.31 19.32 12.05
N LYS A 2 -20.82 18.09 11.94
CA LYS A 2 -20.04 16.91 11.59
C LYS A 2 -19.57 17.02 10.14
N LYS A 3 -18.28 16.81 9.88
CA LYS A 3 -17.71 16.85 8.53
C LYS A 3 -17.80 15.47 7.88
N HIS A 4 -18.02 15.44 6.58
CA HIS A 4 -18.11 14.22 5.80
C HIS A 4 -16.86 14.06 4.92
N TYR A 5 -16.28 12.88 4.96
CA TYR A 5 -15.12 12.52 4.14
C TYR A 5 -15.43 11.29 3.29
N LEU A 6 -14.91 11.23 2.09
CA LEU A 6 -15.07 10.10 1.19
C LEU A 6 -13.74 9.41 0.94
N PHE A 7 -13.74 8.10 0.98
CA PHE A 7 -12.63 7.27 0.54
C PHE A 7 -12.95 6.65 -0.81
N PHE A 8 -12.14 6.97 -1.81
CA PHE A 8 -12.26 6.44 -3.17
C PHE A 8 -11.30 5.27 -3.35
N VAL A 9 -11.86 4.10 -3.67
CA VAL A 9 -11.13 2.84 -3.77
C VAL A 9 -11.21 2.31 -5.20
N SER A 10 -10.12 2.43 -5.94
CA SER A 10 -9.97 1.86 -7.28
C SER A 10 -9.13 0.58 -7.31
N VAL A 11 -8.47 0.23 -6.20
CA VAL A 11 -7.60 -0.94 -6.06
C VAL A 11 -7.63 -1.46 -4.63
N ALA A 12 -7.54 -2.77 -4.45
CA ALA A 12 -7.71 -3.42 -3.14
C ALA A 12 -6.68 -3.01 -2.08
N TYR A 13 -5.46 -2.63 -2.48
CA TYR A 13 -4.46 -2.15 -1.52
C TYR A 13 -4.78 -0.78 -0.90
N SER A 14 -5.87 -0.11 -1.33
CA SER A 14 -6.32 1.14 -0.73
C SER A 14 -6.86 0.96 0.69
N TYR A 15 -7.50 -0.17 1.00
CA TYR A 15 -8.10 -0.40 2.32
C TYR A 15 -7.13 -0.26 3.49
N PRO A 16 -5.98 -0.96 3.53
CA PRO A 16 -5.03 -0.83 4.64
C PRO A 16 -4.34 0.54 4.69
N ILE A 17 -4.41 1.35 3.63
CA ILE A 17 -3.89 2.72 3.63
C ILE A 17 -4.91 3.68 4.24
N LEU A 18 -6.19 3.50 3.92
CA LEU A 18 -7.26 4.42 4.29
C LEU A 18 -7.81 4.19 5.72
N ARG A 19 -7.79 2.95 6.23
CA ARG A 19 -8.33 2.62 7.55
C ARG A 19 -7.69 3.37 8.71
N PRO A 20 -6.35 3.53 8.80
CA PRO A 20 -5.75 4.37 9.85
C PRO A 20 -6.23 5.83 9.82
N LEU A 21 -6.47 6.37 8.62
CA LEU A 21 -7.02 7.70 8.46
C LEU A 21 -8.51 7.73 8.86
N GLN A 22 -9.29 6.68 8.55
CA GLN A 22 -10.67 6.55 9.02
C GLN A 22 -10.76 6.58 10.55
N ASP A 23 -9.89 5.82 11.21
CA ASP A 23 -9.85 5.77 12.67
C ASP A 23 -9.62 7.17 13.26
N GLU A 24 -8.70 7.92 12.71
CA GLU A 24 -8.40 9.28 13.15
C GLU A 24 -9.57 10.26 12.87
N ILE A 25 -10.20 10.19 11.70
CA ILE A 25 -11.36 11.01 11.33
C ILE A 25 -12.51 10.71 12.31
N ARG A 26 -12.81 9.44 12.55
CA ARG A 26 -13.86 9.02 13.50
C ARG A 26 -13.55 9.44 14.94
N ARG A 27 -12.28 9.32 15.35
CA ARG A 27 -11.82 9.79 16.67
C ARG A 27 -12.07 11.30 16.89
N ARG A 28 -12.02 12.09 15.80
CA ARG A 28 -12.36 13.54 15.82
C ARG A 28 -13.86 13.82 15.79
N GLY A 29 -14.69 12.78 15.73
CA GLY A 29 -16.15 12.90 15.70
C GLY A 29 -16.74 13.17 14.32
N ASP A 30 -15.93 13.09 13.27
CA ASP A 30 -16.34 13.28 11.88
C ASP A 30 -16.75 11.95 11.22
N ASP A 31 -17.30 12.01 10.00
CA ASP A 31 -17.90 10.89 9.29
C ASP A 31 -17.08 10.49 8.06
N VAL A 32 -17.05 9.17 7.78
CA VAL A 32 -16.37 8.61 6.63
C VAL A 32 -17.32 7.66 5.89
N ALA A 33 -17.36 7.80 4.58
CA ALA A 33 -17.99 6.83 3.69
C ALA A 33 -16.99 6.36 2.63
N TRP A 34 -17.28 5.24 2.02
CA TRP A 34 -16.44 4.57 1.02
C TRP A 34 -17.18 4.50 -0.30
N PHE A 35 -16.50 4.82 -1.39
CA PHE A 35 -16.94 4.55 -2.75
C PHE A 35 -15.93 3.61 -3.40
N ILE A 36 -16.39 2.50 -3.96
CA ILE A 36 -15.56 1.43 -4.47
C ILE A 36 -15.87 1.25 -5.94
N GLU A 37 -14.85 1.30 -6.78
CA GLU A 37 -14.95 1.03 -8.21
C GLU A 37 -15.45 -0.39 -8.48
N SER A 38 -16.21 -0.55 -9.57
CA SER A 38 -16.87 -1.81 -9.95
C SER A 38 -15.90 -2.99 -10.09
N ASP A 39 -14.68 -2.72 -10.55
CA ASP A 39 -13.66 -3.75 -10.78
C ASP A 39 -12.84 -4.05 -9.52
N CYS A 40 -13.12 -3.37 -8.41
CA CYS A 40 -12.41 -3.54 -7.16
C CYS A 40 -13.24 -4.39 -6.17
N PRO A 41 -12.62 -5.36 -5.48
CA PRO A 41 -13.36 -6.17 -4.51
C PRO A 41 -13.83 -5.31 -3.33
N VAL A 42 -15.07 -5.56 -2.89
CA VAL A 42 -15.65 -4.93 -1.71
C VAL A 42 -15.15 -5.66 -0.46
N LEU A 43 -14.28 -5.00 0.31
CA LEU A 43 -13.65 -5.56 1.51
C LEU A 43 -14.00 -4.72 2.77
N LEU A 44 -15.21 -4.17 2.82
CA LEU A 44 -15.68 -3.33 3.91
C LEU A 44 -16.00 -4.15 5.16
N ALA A 45 -15.73 -3.58 6.33
CA ALA A 45 -16.23 -4.05 7.61
C ALA A 45 -17.71 -3.66 7.78
N GLN A 46 -18.42 -4.29 8.76
CA GLN A 46 -19.85 -4.04 8.97
C GLN A 46 -20.19 -2.59 9.36
N ASP A 47 -19.24 -1.90 9.98
CA ASP A 47 -19.37 -0.52 10.43
C ASP A 47 -18.90 0.51 9.40
N GLU A 48 -18.39 0.06 8.24
CA GLU A 48 -17.91 0.92 7.16
C GLU A 48 -19.05 1.24 6.18
N ARG A 49 -19.42 2.53 6.07
CA ARG A 49 -20.51 3.00 5.23
C ARG A 49 -20.11 2.95 3.76
N TRP A 50 -20.83 2.18 2.96
CA TRP A 50 -20.63 2.08 1.52
C TRP A 50 -21.63 2.95 0.76
N LEU A 51 -21.14 3.82 -0.12
CA LEU A 51 -21.93 4.53 -1.12
C LEU A 51 -21.78 3.79 -2.44
N GLN A 52 -22.88 3.28 -2.97
CA GLN A 52 -22.87 2.37 -4.12
C GLN A 52 -23.12 3.07 -5.46
N SER A 53 -23.51 4.33 -5.42
CA SER A 53 -23.81 5.11 -6.62
C SER A 53 -23.18 6.51 -6.54
N VAL A 54 -22.98 7.10 -7.71
CA VAL A 54 -22.54 8.50 -7.84
C VAL A 54 -23.55 9.43 -7.17
N GLN A 55 -24.84 9.14 -7.29
CA GLN A 55 -25.89 9.97 -6.68
C GLN A 55 -25.75 9.99 -5.15
N GLU A 56 -25.50 8.86 -4.52
CA GLU A 56 -25.27 8.79 -3.08
C GLU A 56 -24.03 9.60 -2.64
N VAL A 57 -22.98 9.65 -3.45
CA VAL A 57 -21.81 10.51 -3.20
C VAL A 57 -22.17 11.99 -3.31
N MET A 58 -22.97 12.34 -4.33
CA MET A 58 -23.45 13.71 -4.51
C MET A 58 -24.34 14.15 -3.35
N ASP A 59 -25.19 13.27 -2.84
CA ASP A 59 -26.08 13.56 -1.68
C ASP A 59 -25.29 13.60 -0.36
N TYR A 60 -24.23 12.80 -0.25
CA TYR A 60 -23.37 12.77 0.94
C TYR A 60 -22.53 14.05 1.12
N GLN A 61 -22.25 14.79 0.04
CA GLN A 61 -21.53 16.06 0.04
C GLN A 61 -20.22 16.02 0.83
N PRO A 62 -19.25 15.15 0.48
CA PRO A 62 -17.99 15.12 1.19
C PRO A 62 -17.21 16.43 1.01
N ILE A 63 -16.57 16.92 2.09
CA ILE A 63 -15.68 18.08 2.02
C ILE A 63 -14.32 17.74 1.43
N ALA A 64 -13.91 16.48 1.51
CA ALA A 64 -12.71 15.97 0.86
C ALA A 64 -12.88 14.51 0.46
N VAL A 65 -12.22 14.13 -0.64
CA VAL A 65 -12.16 12.78 -1.18
C VAL A 65 -10.71 12.30 -1.20
N PHE A 66 -10.42 11.21 -0.52
CA PHE A 66 -9.07 10.64 -0.41
C PHE A 66 -8.91 9.41 -1.30
N ALA A 67 -7.84 9.38 -2.07
CA ALA A 67 -7.51 8.23 -2.91
C ALA A 67 -6.01 7.88 -2.83
N PRO A 68 -5.67 6.61 -2.54
CA PRO A 68 -4.31 6.09 -2.70
C PRO A 68 -3.98 5.76 -4.16
N GLY A 69 -4.99 5.60 -5.02
CA GLY A 69 -4.84 5.34 -6.44
C GLY A 69 -4.32 6.54 -7.24
N ASN A 70 -4.17 6.34 -8.55
CA ASN A 70 -3.57 7.35 -9.44
C ASN A 70 -4.60 8.31 -10.05
N TYR A 71 -5.88 8.12 -9.78
CA TYR A 71 -6.98 8.95 -10.30
C TYR A 71 -8.12 8.99 -9.30
N ILE A 72 -9.04 9.94 -9.53
CA ILE A 72 -10.26 10.14 -8.78
C ILE A 72 -11.26 10.81 -9.73
N TYR A 73 -12.54 10.70 -9.45
CA TYR A 73 -13.56 11.41 -10.25
C TYR A 73 -13.55 12.90 -9.87
N ASP A 74 -13.27 13.75 -10.85
CA ASP A 74 -13.20 15.20 -10.71
C ASP A 74 -14.54 15.84 -10.32
N PHE A 75 -15.64 15.25 -10.77
CA PHE A 75 -17.00 15.71 -10.49
C PHE A 75 -17.50 15.38 -9.07
N PHE A 76 -16.80 14.56 -8.28
CA PHE A 76 -17.17 14.37 -6.89
C PHE A 76 -16.98 15.67 -6.08
N PRO A 77 -17.91 15.99 -5.15
CA PRO A 77 -17.77 17.19 -4.33
C PRO A 77 -16.54 17.11 -3.40
N GLY A 78 -16.03 18.27 -3.01
CA GLY A 78 -14.91 18.40 -2.08
C GLY A 78 -13.52 18.36 -2.70
N VAL A 79 -12.52 18.56 -1.86
CA VAL A 79 -11.09 18.60 -2.21
C VAL A 79 -10.58 17.17 -2.51
N LYS A 80 -9.88 16.98 -3.63
CA LYS A 80 -9.30 15.70 -4.04
C LYS A 80 -7.90 15.54 -3.48
N VAL A 81 -7.70 14.52 -2.65
CA VAL A 81 -6.47 14.30 -1.89
C VAL A 81 -5.81 12.99 -2.27
N SER A 82 -4.58 13.07 -2.78
CA SER A 82 -3.74 11.91 -3.05
C SER A 82 -2.95 11.50 -1.81
N LEU A 83 -3.03 10.20 -1.45
CA LEU A 83 -2.31 9.62 -0.30
C LEU A 83 -1.16 8.71 -0.73
N PHE A 84 -1.02 8.44 -2.01
CA PHE A 84 -0.11 7.45 -2.59
C PHE A 84 -0.27 6.02 -2.03
N HIS A 85 0.08 5.04 -2.84
CA HIS A 85 0.00 3.63 -2.47
C HIS A 85 1.35 2.97 -2.16
N GLY A 86 2.43 3.70 -2.30
CA GLY A 86 3.79 3.24 -2.04
C GLY A 86 4.78 4.39 -2.17
N TYR A 87 6.01 4.13 -1.81
CA TYR A 87 7.09 5.11 -1.98
C TYR A 87 7.48 5.20 -3.46
N PRO A 88 7.66 6.41 -3.99
CA PRO A 88 8.25 6.61 -5.29
C PRO A 88 9.75 6.26 -5.18
N ILE A 89 10.10 5.07 -5.62
CA ILE A 89 11.50 4.64 -5.72
C ILE A 89 11.79 4.57 -7.21
N ASN A 90 12.97 5.00 -7.64
CA ASN A 90 13.47 4.90 -9.02
C ASN A 90 13.50 3.44 -9.51
N LYS A 91 12.33 2.88 -9.78
CA LYS A 91 12.17 1.51 -10.29
C LYS A 91 12.34 1.41 -11.79
N ARG A 92 12.23 2.52 -12.47
CA ARG A 92 12.36 2.63 -13.93
C ARG A 92 13.47 3.65 -14.18
N GLY A 93 14.42 3.31 -15.06
CA GLY A 93 15.55 4.17 -15.35
C GLY A 93 15.14 5.57 -15.82
N ASP A 94 16.07 6.47 -15.80
CA ASP A 94 15.98 7.93 -15.80
C ASP A 94 15.15 8.61 -16.92
N GLU A 95 14.64 7.87 -17.89
CA GLU A 95 13.98 8.45 -19.06
C GLU A 95 12.46 8.66 -18.93
N LYS A 96 11.81 8.15 -17.89
CA LYS A 96 10.37 8.34 -17.65
C LYS A 96 10.09 8.44 -16.18
N ASP A 97 10.09 9.63 -15.67
CA ASP A 97 9.68 10.04 -14.32
C ASP A 97 8.20 9.79 -14.04
N ASP A 98 7.74 8.55 -14.27
CA ASP A 98 6.34 8.17 -14.11
C ASP A 98 5.87 8.22 -12.64
N HIS A 99 6.85 8.24 -11.70
CA HIS A 99 6.57 8.28 -10.26
C HIS A 99 6.21 9.68 -9.75
N PHE A 100 6.67 10.72 -10.42
CA PHE A 100 6.38 12.11 -10.10
C PHE A 100 5.43 12.76 -11.11
N SER A 101 4.63 11.95 -11.80
CA SER A 101 3.67 12.45 -12.78
C SER A 101 2.46 13.10 -12.11
N VAL A 102 2.20 14.34 -12.45
CA VAL A 102 0.97 15.05 -12.06
C VAL A 102 -0.06 14.89 -13.18
N ARG A 103 -1.16 14.19 -12.89
CA ARG A 103 -2.20 13.86 -13.87
C ARG A 103 -3.40 14.81 -13.84
N GLY A 104 -3.37 15.83 -12.97
CA GLY A 104 -4.44 16.82 -12.86
C GLY A 104 -5.67 16.39 -12.06
N TRP A 105 -5.65 15.21 -11.45
CA TRP A 105 -6.80 14.67 -10.71
C TRP A 105 -6.92 15.17 -9.26
N PHE A 106 -5.84 15.70 -8.69
CA PHE A 106 -5.76 15.99 -7.27
C PHE A 106 -5.47 17.46 -6.99
N ASP A 107 -6.16 18.01 -6.01
CA ASP A 107 -5.94 19.36 -5.49
C ASP A 107 -4.83 19.37 -4.43
N VAL A 108 -4.62 18.22 -3.74
CA VAL A 108 -3.65 18.06 -2.68
C VAL A 108 -2.90 16.75 -2.82
N TYR A 109 -1.59 16.80 -2.67
CA TYR A 109 -0.72 15.63 -2.57
C TYR A 109 -0.13 15.55 -1.16
N CYS A 110 -0.44 14.46 -0.45
CA CYS A 110 0.10 14.14 0.87
C CYS A 110 1.33 13.24 0.70
N THR A 111 2.52 13.81 0.78
CA THR A 111 3.78 13.10 0.55
C THR A 111 4.29 12.41 1.79
N GLN A 112 5.07 11.33 1.59
CA GLN A 112 5.46 10.41 2.64
C GLN A 112 6.75 10.81 3.37
N GLY A 113 7.55 11.71 2.80
CA GLY A 113 8.81 12.19 3.34
C GLY A 113 9.59 12.99 2.32
N GLU A 114 10.72 13.54 2.71
CA GLU A 114 11.53 14.48 1.95
C GLU A 114 11.79 14.04 0.50
N THR A 115 12.14 12.77 0.30
CA THR A 115 12.45 12.19 -1.03
C THR A 115 11.30 12.31 -2.02
N SER A 116 10.05 12.28 -1.56
CA SER A 116 8.87 12.51 -2.38
C SER A 116 8.40 13.97 -2.33
N THR A 117 8.60 14.64 -1.20
CA THR A 117 8.13 16.01 -0.99
C THR A 117 8.85 17.00 -1.89
N LEU A 118 10.17 16.92 -1.98
CA LEU A 118 10.96 17.89 -2.76
C LEU A 118 10.58 17.89 -4.25
N PRO A 119 10.52 16.76 -4.97
CA PRO A 119 10.07 16.74 -6.36
C PRO A 119 8.64 17.26 -6.55
N PHE A 120 7.70 16.84 -5.66
CA PHE A 120 6.32 17.33 -5.75
C PHE A 120 6.18 18.82 -5.45
N LYS A 121 7.02 19.40 -4.58
CA LYS A 121 7.08 20.84 -4.34
C LYS A 121 7.58 21.63 -5.57
N GLU A 122 8.49 21.07 -6.34
CA GLU A 122 8.91 21.65 -7.61
C GLU A 122 7.77 21.63 -8.64
N LEU A 123 7.03 20.52 -8.71
CA LEU A 123 5.85 20.40 -9.56
C LEU A 123 4.71 21.34 -9.12
N GLU A 124 4.49 21.53 -7.81
CA GLU A 124 3.56 22.53 -7.27
C GLU A 124 3.92 23.93 -7.77
N ARG A 125 5.19 24.31 -7.68
CA ARG A 125 5.66 25.63 -8.19
C ARG A 125 5.49 25.76 -9.70
N LYS A 126 5.75 24.67 -10.45
CA LYS A 126 5.66 24.66 -11.91
C LYS A 126 4.23 24.78 -12.41
N TYR A 127 3.28 24.04 -11.81
CA TYR A 127 1.92 23.92 -12.31
C TYR A 127 0.92 24.85 -11.59
N GLY A 128 1.11 25.12 -10.31
CA GLY A 128 0.35 26.13 -9.55
C GLY A 128 -1.07 25.73 -9.13
N PHE A 129 -1.64 24.64 -9.64
CA PHE A 129 -3.04 24.29 -9.42
C PHE A 129 -3.29 23.31 -8.24
N PHE A 130 -2.26 22.79 -7.61
CA PHE A 130 -2.37 21.89 -6.46
C PHE A 130 -1.44 22.31 -5.33
N LYS A 131 -1.62 21.70 -4.15
CA LYS A 131 -0.78 21.87 -2.96
C LYS A 131 -0.13 20.58 -2.53
N VAL A 132 1.07 20.68 -1.95
CA VAL A 132 1.83 19.53 -1.44
C VAL A 132 2.09 19.72 0.05
N TYR A 133 1.79 18.67 0.81
CA TYR A 133 2.08 18.61 2.25
C TYR A 133 2.81 17.31 2.58
N GLU A 134 3.90 17.42 3.32
CA GLU A 134 4.54 16.24 3.91
C GLU A 134 3.75 15.80 5.12
N THR A 135 3.14 14.63 5.04
CA THR A 135 2.24 14.10 6.08
C THR A 135 2.71 12.78 6.66
N GLY A 136 3.74 12.19 6.06
CA GLY A 136 4.04 10.78 6.29
C GLY A 136 3.07 9.88 5.51
N TRP A 137 3.09 8.60 5.82
CA TRP A 137 2.24 7.61 5.16
C TRP A 137 1.35 6.91 6.19
N CYS A 138 0.06 7.16 6.17
CA CYS A 138 -0.89 6.67 7.16
C CYS A 138 -0.89 5.14 7.31
N LYS A 139 -0.56 4.37 6.28
CA LYS A 139 -0.37 2.93 6.39
C LYS A 139 0.74 2.55 7.39
N ALA A 140 1.75 3.40 7.56
CA ALA A 140 2.84 3.12 8.50
C ALA A 140 2.40 3.19 9.96
N ASP A 141 1.30 3.87 10.27
CA ASP A 141 0.80 4.01 11.63
C ASP A 141 0.38 2.67 12.26
N THR A 142 -0.09 1.72 11.43
CA THR A 142 -0.38 0.35 11.89
C THR A 142 0.87 -0.34 12.40
N PHE A 143 1.99 -0.21 11.69
CA PHE A 143 3.26 -0.84 12.09
C PHE A 143 3.85 -0.21 13.35
N VAL A 144 3.67 1.09 13.55
CA VAL A 144 4.15 1.77 14.76
C VAL A 144 3.37 1.31 16.00
N LYS A 145 2.06 1.15 15.89
CA LYS A 145 1.20 0.64 16.97
C LYS A 145 1.54 -0.81 17.34
N GLU A 146 1.82 -1.65 16.35
CA GLU A 146 2.14 -3.06 16.56
C GLU A 146 3.56 -3.28 17.13
N ARG A 147 4.53 -2.40 16.82
CA ARG A 147 5.92 -2.53 17.31
C ARG A 147 6.05 -2.55 18.83
N ALA A 148 5.15 -1.90 19.55
CA ALA A 148 5.16 -1.90 21.01
C ALA A 148 4.96 -3.29 21.63
N HIS A 149 4.53 -4.29 20.85
CA HIS A 149 4.18 -5.64 21.31
C HIS A 149 4.98 -6.75 20.58
N THR A 150 5.99 -6.39 19.78
CA THR A 150 6.76 -7.41 19.04
C THR A 150 7.69 -8.15 19.99
N PRO A 151 7.55 -9.46 20.20
CA PRO A 151 8.46 -10.23 21.02
C PRO A 151 9.87 -10.24 20.38
N HIS A 152 10.90 -10.20 21.23
CA HIS A 152 12.27 -10.36 20.79
C HIS A 152 12.46 -11.80 20.29
N ASN A 153 12.64 -11.99 19.00
CA ASN A 153 12.93 -13.31 18.45
C ASN A 153 14.30 -13.79 18.92
N ALA A 154 14.39 -15.04 19.34
CA ALA A 154 15.65 -15.65 19.77
C ALA A 154 16.68 -15.77 18.64
N ARG A 155 16.22 -15.76 17.38
CA ARG A 155 17.03 -15.80 16.15
C ARG A 155 16.72 -14.62 15.26
N PRO A 156 17.69 -14.09 14.49
CA PRO A 156 17.43 -13.10 13.46
C PRO A 156 16.41 -13.61 12.44
N VAL A 157 15.45 -12.77 12.05
CA VAL A 157 14.46 -13.06 11.02
C VAL A 157 14.82 -12.32 9.75
N VAL A 158 14.96 -13.05 8.65
CA VAL A 158 15.26 -12.50 7.32
C VAL A 158 13.99 -12.55 6.47
N LEU A 159 13.50 -11.38 6.06
CA LEU A 159 12.44 -11.28 5.06
C LEU A 159 13.07 -11.20 3.67
N TYR A 160 12.78 -12.20 2.83
CA TYR A 160 13.04 -12.13 1.40
C TYR A 160 11.73 -11.88 0.65
N SER A 161 11.64 -10.72 0.02
CA SER A 161 10.47 -10.34 -0.79
C SER A 161 10.90 -10.01 -2.21
N SER A 162 10.36 -10.73 -3.20
CA SER A 162 10.71 -10.56 -4.61
C SER A 162 9.62 -9.83 -5.38
N THR A 163 10.05 -8.94 -6.32
CA THR A 163 9.13 -8.33 -7.30
C THR A 163 8.72 -9.35 -8.37
N PHE A 164 7.66 -9.04 -9.13
CA PHE A 164 7.10 -9.94 -10.15
C PHE A 164 7.64 -9.67 -11.57
N THR A 165 8.25 -8.53 -11.82
CA THR A 165 8.70 -8.15 -13.17
C THR A 165 9.91 -8.99 -13.56
N LYS A 166 9.79 -9.76 -14.64
CA LYS A 166 10.77 -10.75 -15.08
C LYS A 166 12.21 -10.23 -15.17
N ASN A 167 12.39 -9.02 -15.68
CA ASN A 167 13.73 -8.46 -15.94
C ASN A 167 14.40 -7.82 -14.70
N ILE A 168 13.66 -7.66 -13.61
CA ILE A 168 14.17 -7.03 -12.38
C ILE A 168 13.95 -7.86 -11.13
N THR A 169 13.32 -9.05 -11.25
CA THR A 169 13.16 -9.96 -10.12
C THR A 169 14.49 -10.61 -9.76
N SER A 170 14.81 -10.63 -8.47
CA SER A 170 15.99 -11.32 -7.95
C SER A 170 15.77 -12.82 -7.72
N ALA A 171 14.53 -13.30 -7.81
CA ALA A 171 14.17 -14.65 -7.38
C ALA A 171 14.95 -15.78 -8.04
N PRO A 172 15.13 -15.84 -9.37
CA PRO A 172 15.92 -16.89 -9.99
C PRO A 172 17.41 -16.80 -9.65
N HIS A 173 17.92 -15.57 -9.44
CA HIS A 173 19.36 -15.31 -9.24
C HIS A 173 19.82 -15.55 -7.80
N LEU A 174 18.95 -15.36 -6.82
CA LEU A 174 19.29 -15.51 -5.41
C LEU A 174 18.94 -16.89 -4.81
N PHE A 175 18.31 -17.77 -5.58
CA PHE A 175 17.84 -19.05 -5.07
C PHE A 175 18.96 -19.87 -4.40
N ASP A 176 20.07 -20.08 -5.06
CA ASP A 176 21.18 -20.89 -4.53
C ASP A 176 21.86 -20.22 -3.32
N THR A 177 21.95 -18.88 -3.34
CA THR A 177 22.47 -18.13 -2.19
C THR A 177 21.56 -18.29 -0.98
N ILE A 178 20.25 -18.14 -1.16
CA ILE A 178 19.26 -18.29 -0.07
C ILE A 178 19.27 -19.73 0.44
N LYS A 179 19.26 -20.72 -0.45
CA LYS A 179 19.35 -22.16 -0.11
C LYS A 179 20.58 -22.47 0.75
N ARG A 180 21.72 -21.88 0.44
CA ARG A 180 22.96 -22.03 1.22
C ARG A 180 22.82 -21.36 2.59
N LEU A 181 22.40 -20.09 2.64
CA LEU A 181 22.31 -19.32 3.88
C LEU A 181 21.28 -19.90 4.87
N VAL A 182 20.16 -20.41 4.37
CA VAL A 182 19.14 -21.09 5.19
C VAL A 182 19.72 -22.26 5.98
N ARG A 183 20.70 -22.98 5.40
CA ARG A 183 21.34 -24.15 6.00
C ARG A 183 22.53 -23.81 6.89
N GLU A 184 23.29 -22.78 6.50
CA GLU A 184 24.54 -22.39 7.19
C GLU A 184 24.30 -21.46 8.38
N LYS A 185 23.22 -20.66 8.34
CA LYS A 185 22.96 -19.62 9.35
C LYS A 185 21.79 -20.02 10.26
N ASN A 186 21.94 -19.74 11.54
CA ASN A 186 20.86 -19.91 12.52
C ASN A 186 19.88 -18.72 12.48
N TRP A 187 19.24 -18.54 11.30
CA TRP A 187 18.26 -17.49 11.04
C TRP A 187 16.91 -18.12 10.71
N ASP A 188 15.84 -17.41 11.06
CA ASP A 188 14.50 -17.69 10.56
C ASP A 188 14.24 -16.90 9.30
N TRP A 189 13.52 -17.48 8.34
CA TRP A 189 13.28 -16.89 7.04
C TRP A 189 11.79 -16.76 6.75
N ILE A 190 11.39 -15.58 6.25
CA ILE A 190 10.08 -15.36 5.66
C ILE A 190 10.31 -15.10 4.17
N ILE A 191 9.79 -15.99 3.31
CA ILE A 191 9.93 -15.87 1.87
C ILE A 191 8.57 -15.50 1.28
N SER A 192 8.48 -14.32 0.66
CA SER A 192 7.25 -13.77 0.10
C SER A 192 7.44 -13.37 -1.35
N PHE A 193 6.48 -13.76 -2.19
CA PHE A 193 6.44 -13.37 -3.60
C PHE A 193 5.28 -12.42 -3.86
N HIS A 194 5.50 -11.47 -4.75
CA HIS A 194 4.45 -10.58 -5.18
C HIS A 194 3.29 -11.39 -5.82
N PRO A 195 2.00 -11.06 -5.58
CA PRO A 195 0.85 -11.82 -6.12
C PRO A 195 0.84 -12.02 -7.63
N LYS A 196 1.46 -11.09 -8.39
CA LYS A 196 1.60 -11.17 -9.85
C LYS A 196 2.85 -11.96 -10.30
N PHE A 197 3.58 -12.58 -9.39
CA PHE A 197 4.75 -13.39 -9.77
C PHE A 197 4.29 -14.66 -10.48
N SER A 198 4.72 -14.86 -11.72
CA SER A 198 4.20 -15.89 -12.61
C SER A 198 5.20 -17.01 -12.98
N ASP A 199 6.45 -16.92 -12.54
CA ASP A 199 7.44 -17.97 -12.80
C ASP A 199 7.21 -19.17 -11.88
N MET A 200 6.46 -20.15 -12.40
CA MET A 200 6.05 -21.32 -11.64
C MET A 200 7.20 -22.27 -11.30
N GLU A 201 8.26 -22.31 -12.13
CA GLU A 201 9.44 -23.13 -11.85
C GLU A 201 10.24 -22.58 -10.66
N VAL A 202 10.44 -21.27 -10.64
CA VAL A 202 11.08 -20.59 -9.52
C VAL A 202 10.25 -20.75 -8.25
N LEU A 203 8.94 -20.53 -8.31
CA LEU A 203 8.04 -20.71 -7.16
C LEU A 203 8.11 -22.13 -6.61
N LYS A 204 8.15 -23.14 -7.49
CA LYS A 204 8.26 -24.56 -7.09
C LYS A 204 9.55 -24.80 -6.30
N LYS A 205 10.69 -24.31 -6.80
CA LYS A 205 12.00 -24.46 -6.10
C LYS A 205 11.96 -23.87 -4.69
N TYR A 206 11.37 -22.68 -4.51
CA TYR A 206 11.26 -22.06 -3.19
C TYR A 206 10.27 -22.78 -2.27
N LYS A 207 9.18 -23.33 -2.80
CA LYS A 207 8.24 -24.15 -2.02
C LYS A 207 8.89 -25.45 -1.54
N GLU A 208 9.65 -26.13 -2.40
CA GLU A 208 10.39 -27.34 -2.06
C GLU A 208 11.47 -27.04 -1.00
N LEU A 209 12.17 -25.90 -1.12
CA LEU A 209 13.12 -25.47 -0.11
C LEU A 209 12.43 -25.22 1.24
N ALA A 210 11.30 -24.53 1.25
CA ALA A 210 10.54 -24.28 2.47
C ALA A 210 10.02 -25.57 3.11
N ALA A 211 9.56 -26.52 2.31
CA ALA A 211 9.11 -27.82 2.81
C ALA A 211 10.25 -28.65 3.43
N SER A 212 11.50 -28.42 3.01
CA SER A 212 12.67 -29.15 3.50
C SER A 212 13.41 -28.48 4.67
N CYS A 213 13.04 -27.23 5.03
CA CYS A 213 13.74 -26.43 6.02
C CYS A 213 12.75 -25.82 7.02
N PRO A 214 12.73 -26.28 8.29
CA PRO A 214 11.73 -25.84 9.28
C PRO A 214 11.88 -24.39 9.71
N ASN A 215 13.01 -23.76 9.44
CA ASN A 215 13.27 -22.34 9.69
C ASN A 215 12.82 -21.42 8.55
N ILE A 216 12.05 -21.91 7.57
CA ILE A 216 11.45 -21.11 6.52
C ILE A 216 9.92 -21.09 6.68
N THR A 217 9.38 -19.89 6.76
CA THR A 217 7.95 -19.63 6.57
C THR A 217 7.74 -19.06 5.17
N SER A 218 7.07 -19.82 4.29
CA SER A 218 6.70 -19.35 2.96
C SER A 218 5.31 -18.70 3.02
N VAL A 219 5.24 -17.41 2.69
CA VAL A 219 3.99 -16.67 2.56
C VAL A 219 3.66 -16.55 1.08
N SER A 220 2.68 -17.32 0.62
CA SER A 220 2.10 -17.17 -0.71
C SER A 220 0.89 -16.25 -0.60
N TYR A 221 0.93 -15.06 -1.22
CA TYR A 221 -0.23 -14.19 -1.33
C TYR A 221 -1.22 -14.78 -2.36
N THR A 222 -1.98 -15.79 -1.94
CA THR A 222 -3.02 -16.37 -2.80
C THR A 222 -4.36 -15.65 -2.69
N HIS A 223 -4.54 -14.76 -1.70
CA HIS A 223 -5.73 -13.90 -1.56
C HIS A 223 -5.37 -12.52 -1.02
N LEU A 224 -6.10 -11.53 -1.48
CA LEU A 224 -5.99 -10.10 -1.18
C LEU A 224 -6.34 -9.69 0.27
N THR A 225 -6.57 -10.61 1.14
CA THR A 225 -6.55 -10.37 2.57
C THR A 225 -5.10 -10.49 3.00
N LEU A 226 -4.45 -9.35 3.31
CA LEU A 226 -3.30 -9.40 4.19
C LEU A 226 -3.77 -10.15 5.44
N PRO A 227 -3.29 -11.37 5.72
CA PRO A 227 -3.40 -11.83 7.08
C PRO A 227 -2.67 -10.77 7.89
N THR A 228 -3.29 -10.26 8.90
CA THR A 228 -2.57 -9.68 10.03
C THR A 228 -1.48 -10.71 10.30
N ILE A 229 -0.23 -10.38 10.00
CA ILE A 229 0.87 -11.25 10.38
C ILE A 229 0.89 -11.08 11.89
N ALA A 230 0.09 -11.92 12.56
CA ALA A 230 0.30 -12.17 13.95
C ALA A 230 1.67 -12.85 13.98
N PHE A 231 2.69 -12.08 14.30
CA PHE A 231 3.98 -12.61 14.69
C PHE A 231 3.73 -13.35 16.00
N VAL A 232 3.66 -14.68 15.91
CA VAL A 232 3.71 -15.56 17.06
C VAL A 232 5.11 -15.57 17.61
#